data_ae63e0583dca0205bb3d1e934c33ed01
#
_entry.id   ae63e0583dca0205bb3d1e934c33ed01
#
_cell.length_a   1.000
_cell.length_b   1.000
_cell.length_c   1.000
_cell.angle_alpha   90.00
_cell.angle_beta   90.00
_cell.angle_gamma   90.00
#
_symmetry.space_group_name_H-M   'P 1'
#
loop_
_entity.id
_entity.type
_entity.pdbx_description
1 polymer ?
#
loop_
_entity_poly.entity_id
_entity_poly.type
_entity_poly.pdbx_seq_one_letter_code
_entity_poly.pdbx_strand_id
1 'polypeptide(L)'
;FPATGVYQIVMYANWIVSNENISVLGMFTTVNNSSYTSRADIYASTTGGDHYKNSSSSVFFNVDNTTNCKVKFATDSMNSSCVLRGNTNKNETHFTFIRLGDST
;
A
#
# COMPACT_ATOMS: atom_id res chain seq x y z
N PHE A 1 6.03 -10.76 -8.46
CA PHE A 1 7.06 -10.05 -9.24
C PHE A 1 7.43 -10.86 -10.47
N PRO A 2 7.55 -10.22 -11.66
CA PRO A 2 7.85 -10.95 -12.89
C PRO A 2 9.32 -11.35 -13.03
N ALA A 3 10.22 -10.69 -12.30
CA ALA A 3 11.66 -10.96 -12.33
C ALA A 3 12.29 -10.59 -11.00
N THR A 4 13.47 -11.15 -10.73
CA THR A 4 14.31 -10.70 -9.61
C THR A 4 14.82 -9.28 -9.88
N GLY A 5 15.13 -8.55 -8.83
CA GLY A 5 15.61 -7.18 -8.94
C GLY A 5 15.33 -6.36 -7.68
N VAL A 6 15.85 -5.16 -7.67
CA VAL A 6 15.48 -4.16 -6.67
C VAL A 6 14.31 -3.34 -7.21
N TYR A 7 13.25 -3.28 -6.46
CA TYR A 7 12.03 -2.55 -6.82
C TYR A 7 11.80 -1.39 -5.88
N GLN A 8 11.36 -0.28 -6.43
CA GLN A 8 10.63 0.74 -5.68
C GLN A 8 9.15 0.41 -5.78
N ILE A 9 8.50 0.27 -4.64
CA ILE A 9 7.06 0.02 -4.56
C ILE A 9 6.43 1.24 -3.93
N VAL A 10 5.52 1.87 -4.66
CA VAL A 10 4.81 3.06 -4.22
C VAL A 10 3.35 2.71 -4.02
N MET A 11 2.79 3.02 -2.87
CA MET A 11 1.36 2.98 -2.65
C MET A 11 0.81 4.39 -2.51
N TYR A 12 -0.28 4.66 -3.19
CA TYR A 12 -1.01 5.92 -3.14
C TYR A 12 -2.44 5.63 -2.73
N ALA A 13 -2.88 6.23 -1.63
CA ALA A 13 -4.23 6.08 -1.12
C ALA A 13 -5.05 7.34 -1.38
N ASN A 14 -6.26 7.16 -1.86
CA ASN A 14 -7.25 8.20 -2.00
C ASN A 14 -8.51 7.77 -1.22
N TRP A 15 -8.82 8.53 -0.18
CA TRP A 15 -9.84 8.17 0.80
C TRP A 15 -11.03 9.11 0.76
N ILE A 16 -12.20 8.58 1.12
CA ILE A 16 -13.24 9.37 1.78
C ILE A 16 -13.28 8.90 3.22
N VAL A 17 -12.95 9.79 4.15
CA VAL A 17 -12.91 9.48 5.58
C VAL A 17 -14.06 10.22 6.26
N SER A 18 -14.83 9.49 7.04
CA SER A 18 -15.98 10.04 7.74
C SER A 18 -15.98 9.59 9.19
N ASN A 19 -15.85 10.54 10.08
CA ASN A 19 -15.94 10.32 11.54
C ASN A 19 -15.07 9.15 12.03
N GLU A 20 -13.80 9.15 11.61
CA GLU A 20 -12.86 8.07 11.87
C GLU A 20 -11.62 8.58 12.58
N ASN A 21 -11.28 7.98 13.71
CA ASN A 21 -10.07 8.33 14.44
C ASN A 21 -8.81 7.91 13.69
N ILE A 22 -8.86 6.77 13.03
CA ILE A 22 -7.74 6.25 12.27
C ILE A 22 -8.22 5.24 11.23
N SER A 23 -7.75 5.40 9.99
CA SER A 23 -7.81 4.39 8.93
C SER A 23 -6.41 4.15 8.43
N VAL A 24 -6.06 2.91 8.16
CA VAL A 24 -4.70 2.55 7.77
C VAL A 24 -4.72 1.76 6.46
N LEU A 25 -3.81 2.11 5.55
CA LEU A 25 -3.41 1.25 4.44
C LEU A 25 -1.96 0.86 4.66
N GLY A 26 -1.70 -0.43 4.84
CA GLY A 26 -0.36 -0.96 5.10
C GLY A 26 0.22 -1.70 3.89
N MET A 27 1.53 -1.64 3.78
CA MET A 27 2.33 -2.43 2.84
C MET A 27 3.18 -3.41 3.62
N PHE A 28 3.11 -4.68 3.24
CA PHE A 28 3.82 -5.77 3.90
C PHE A 28 4.59 -6.57 2.87
N THR A 29 5.80 -6.99 3.20
CA THR A 29 6.61 -7.84 2.33
C THR A 29 7.03 -9.13 3.03
N THR A 30 7.25 -10.16 2.23
CA THR A 30 7.85 -11.41 2.70
C THR A 30 8.99 -11.83 1.78
N VAL A 31 9.97 -12.51 2.32
CA VAL A 31 11.09 -13.12 1.59
C VAL A 31 11.06 -14.65 1.66
N ASN A 32 10.09 -15.23 2.38
CA ASN A 32 9.98 -16.67 2.58
C ASN A 32 8.59 -17.22 2.27
N ASN A 33 7.73 -16.41 1.62
CA ASN A 33 6.36 -16.75 1.25
C ASN A 33 5.44 -17.09 2.44
N SER A 34 5.80 -16.72 3.65
CA SER A 34 4.98 -17.04 4.84
C SER A 34 4.94 -15.91 5.87
N SER A 35 6.08 -15.41 6.29
CA SER A 35 6.15 -14.36 7.32
C SER A 35 6.25 -13.00 6.67
N TYR A 36 5.27 -12.15 6.94
CA TYR A 36 5.20 -10.80 6.41
C TYR A 36 5.69 -9.78 7.43
N THR A 37 6.46 -8.81 6.95
CA THR A 37 6.94 -7.68 7.73
C THR A 37 6.28 -6.41 7.25
N SER A 38 5.78 -5.59 8.16
CA SER A 38 5.25 -4.27 7.84
C SER A 38 6.38 -3.36 7.34
N ARG A 39 6.16 -2.71 6.21
CA ARG A 39 7.17 -1.87 5.57
C ARG A 39 6.78 -0.41 5.49
N ALA A 40 5.50 -0.12 5.37
CA ALA A 40 4.99 1.24 5.31
C ALA A 40 3.52 1.27 5.67
N ASP A 41 3.10 2.37 6.27
CA ASP A 41 1.70 2.63 6.59
C ASP A 41 1.30 4.03 6.12
N ILE A 42 0.07 4.14 5.66
CA ILE A 42 -0.60 5.41 5.38
C ILE A 42 -1.79 5.52 6.31
N TYR A 43 -1.90 6.65 6.98
CA TYR A 43 -2.98 6.92 7.93
C TYR A 43 -3.88 8.02 7.39
N ALA A 44 -5.18 7.90 7.68
CA ALA A 44 -6.15 8.95 7.43
C ALA A 44 -7.12 9.02 8.60
N SER A 45 -7.49 10.23 9.00
CA SER A 45 -8.43 10.46 10.10
C SER A 45 -9.21 11.74 9.88
N THR A 46 -10.39 11.81 10.49
CA THR A 46 -11.20 13.03 10.55
C THR A 46 -12.16 12.96 11.73
N THR A 47 -12.52 14.14 12.23
CA THR A 47 -13.57 14.29 13.24
C THR A 47 -14.76 15.01 12.60
N GLY A 48 -15.77 14.29 12.19
CA GLY A 48 -16.96 14.88 11.57
C GLY A 48 -17.31 14.25 10.24
N GLY A 49 -17.94 15.02 9.35
CA GLY A 49 -18.44 14.52 8.08
C GLY A 49 -17.37 14.12 7.08
N ASP A 50 -17.80 13.82 5.88
CA ASP A 50 -16.92 13.29 4.82
C ASP A 50 -15.80 14.26 4.46
N HIS A 51 -14.59 13.73 4.41
CA HIS A 51 -13.40 14.45 3.96
C HIS A 51 -12.63 13.60 2.95
N TYR A 52 -12.19 14.24 1.86
CA TYR A 52 -11.28 13.62 0.92
C TYR A 52 -9.84 13.77 1.44
N LYS A 53 -9.16 12.64 1.55
CA LYS A 53 -7.77 12.58 1.99
C LYS A 53 -6.96 11.76 0.99
N ASN A 54 -5.72 12.17 0.75
CA ASN A 54 -4.80 11.37 -0.02
C ASN A 54 -3.39 11.47 0.55
N SER A 55 -2.63 10.42 0.37
CA SER A 55 -1.22 10.36 0.72
C SER A 55 -0.56 9.16 0.05
N SER A 56 0.75 9.14 0.11
CA SER A 56 1.54 8.07 -0.46
C SER A 56 2.69 7.69 0.45
N SER A 57 3.18 6.47 0.26
CA SER A 57 4.41 5.98 0.87
C SER A 57 5.08 5.01 -0.08
N SER A 58 6.38 4.83 0.07
CA SER A 58 7.14 3.93 -0.78
C SER A 58 8.23 3.21 -0.02
N VAL A 59 8.63 2.05 -0.54
CA VAL A 59 9.78 1.28 -0.02
C VAL A 59 10.61 0.77 -1.17
N PHE A 60 11.87 0.48 -0.88
CA PHE A 60 12.73 -0.33 -1.74
C PHE A 60 12.68 -1.78 -1.25
N PHE A 61 12.54 -2.70 -2.19
CA PHE A 61 12.46 -4.13 -1.87
C PHE A 61 13.32 -4.94 -2.83
N ASN A 62 14.26 -5.71 -2.26
CA ASN A 62 15.10 -6.61 -3.05
C ASN A 62 14.38 -7.94 -3.23
N VAL A 63 14.07 -8.27 -4.48
CA VAL A 63 13.46 -9.54 -4.88
C VAL A 63 14.55 -10.44 -5.41
N ASP A 64 15.05 -11.33 -4.57
CA ASP A 64 16.07 -12.31 -4.94
C ASP A 64 15.47 -13.65 -5.38
N ASN A 65 14.18 -13.86 -5.12
CA ASN A 65 13.46 -15.07 -5.48
C ASN A 65 11.98 -14.73 -5.73
N THR A 66 11.52 -14.90 -6.96
CA THR A 66 10.15 -14.51 -7.36
C THR A 66 9.07 -15.45 -6.79
N THR A 67 9.43 -16.64 -6.33
CA THR A 67 8.50 -17.56 -5.66
C THR A 67 8.27 -17.14 -4.20
N ASN A 68 9.32 -16.74 -3.50
CA ASN A 68 9.30 -16.48 -2.08
C ASN A 68 9.04 -15.01 -1.73
N CYS A 69 9.47 -14.08 -2.59
CA CYS A 69 9.30 -12.65 -2.35
C CYS A 69 7.94 -12.18 -2.84
N LYS A 70 7.16 -11.58 -1.95
CA LYS A 70 5.83 -11.07 -2.24
C LYS A 70 5.56 -9.78 -1.49
N VAL A 71 4.61 -9.03 -2.00
CA VAL A 71 4.05 -7.86 -1.32
C VAL A 71 2.55 -8.03 -1.19
N LYS A 72 1.99 -7.56 -0.10
CA LYS A 72 0.56 -7.40 0.07
C LYS A 72 0.23 -6.01 0.60
N PHE A 73 -0.96 -5.55 0.27
CA PHE A 73 -1.53 -4.31 0.78
C PHE A 73 -2.79 -4.65 1.55
N ALA A 74 -2.95 -4.07 2.71
CA ALA A 74 -4.10 -4.37 3.57
C ALA A 74 -4.56 -3.12 4.30
N THR A 75 -5.87 -2.98 4.42
CA THR A 75 -6.48 -1.94 5.25
C THR A 75 -6.69 -2.46 6.67
N ASP A 76 -6.66 -1.53 7.62
CA ASP A 76 -6.95 -1.82 9.02
C ASP A 76 -7.65 -0.62 9.66
N SER A 77 -8.42 -0.90 10.71
CA SER A 77 -9.08 0.12 11.54
C SER A 77 -10.04 1.04 10.78
N MET A 78 -10.57 0.61 9.64
CA MET A 78 -11.58 1.36 8.89
C MET A 78 -12.97 1.09 9.44
N ASN A 79 -13.75 2.15 9.68
CA ASN A 79 -15.17 1.99 9.95
C ASN A 79 -15.99 1.83 8.65
N SER A 80 -17.29 1.53 8.77
CA SER A 80 -18.14 1.29 7.60
C SER A 80 -18.44 2.54 6.77
N SER A 81 -18.11 3.72 7.28
CA SER A 81 -18.32 5.00 6.59
C SER A 81 -17.11 5.46 5.80
N CYS A 82 -15.98 4.78 5.94
CA CYS A 82 -14.74 5.12 5.25
C CYS A 82 -14.61 4.31 3.96
N VAL A 83 -14.10 4.94 2.93
CA VAL A 83 -13.91 4.34 1.60
C VAL A 83 -12.48 4.57 1.15
N LEU A 84 -11.82 3.50 0.76
CA LEU A 84 -10.60 3.57 -0.03
C LEU A 84 -11.02 3.55 -1.50
N ARG A 85 -10.82 4.66 -2.21
CA ARG A 85 -11.41 4.89 -3.53
C ARG A 85 -10.61 4.21 -4.64
N GLY A 86 -11.31 3.55 -5.54
CA GLY A 86 -10.75 3.01 -6.78
C GLY A 86 -11.55 3.48 -7.99
N ASN A 87 -10.93 3.46 -9.17
CA ASN A 87 -11.56 3.84 -10.42
C ASN A 87 -10.90 3.13 -11.59
N THR A 88 -11.69 2.62 -12.52
CA THR A 88 -11.18 1.91 -13.70
C THR A 88 -10.63 2.83 -14.78
N ASN A 89 -10.99 4.11 -14.74
CA ASN A 89 -10.65 5.08 -15.80
C ASN A 89 -9.56 6.07 -15.39
N LYS A 90 -9.21 6.14 -14.11
CA LYS A 90 -8.18 7.03 -13.60
C LYS A 90 -7.56 6.48 -12.34
N ASN A 91 -6.34 6.93 -12.04
CA ASN A 91 -5.65 6.53 -10.82
C ASN A 91 -6.23 7.29 -9.62
N GLU A 92 -6.96 6.57 -8.78
CA GLU A 92 -7.32 7.02 -7.44
C GLU A 92 -6.40 6.28 -6.44
N THR A 93 -6.86 5.24 -5.76
CA THR A 93 -5.92 4.39 -5.04
C THR A 93 -5.19 3.50 -6.04
N HIS A 94 -3.86 3.50 -5.99
CA HIS A 94 -3.06 2.72 -6.93
C HIS A 94 -1.71 2.34 -6.35
N PHE A 95 -1.08 1.36 -6.99
CA PHE A 95 0.21 0.82 -6.59
C PHE A 95 1.12 0.80 -7.80
N THR A 96 2.34 1.30 -7.63
CA THR A 96 3.33 1.37 -8.70
C THR A 96 4.55 0.55 -8.34
N PHE A 97 5.02 -0.25 -9.28
CA PHE A 97 6.20 -1.10 -9.13
C PHE A 97 7.22 -0.69 -10.18
N ILE A 98 8.37 -0.21 -9.75
CA ILE A 98 9.44 0.22 -10.63
C ILE A 98 10.67 -0.65 -10.35
N ARG A 99 11.10 -1.41 -11.36
CA ARG A 99 12.36 -2.17 -11.25
C ARG A 99 13.53 -1.24 -11.51
N LEU A 100 14.42 -1.14 -10.55
CA LEU A 100 15.55 -0.22 -10.60
C LEU A 100 16.82 -0.88 -11.13
N GLY A 101 16.95 -2.18 -10.93
CA GLY A 101 18.14 -2.90 -11.34
C GLY A 101 18.15 -4.34 -10.85
N ASP A 102 19.28 -4.98 -10.95
CA ASP A 102 19.45 -6.38 -10.55
C ASP A 102 19.37 -6.53 -9.03
N SER A 103 18.92 -7.71 -8.58
CA SER A 103 18.89 -8.05 -7.15
C SER A 103 20.31 -8.11 -6.58
N THR A 104 20.40 -7.79 -5.33
CA THR A 104 21.66 -7.81 -4.60
C THR A 104 21.78 -9.01 -3.68
#